data_3ad8ba00b3fac9d69a01d592b0edd621
#
_entry.id   3ad8ba00b3fac9d69a01d592b0edd621
#
_cell.length_a   1.000
_cell.length_b   1.000
_cell.length_c   1.000
_cell.angle_alpha   90.00
_cell.angle_beta   90.00
_cell.angle_gamma   90.00
#
_symmetry.space_group_name_H-M   'P 1'
#
loop_
_entity.id
_entity.type
_entity.pdbx_description
1 polymer ?
#
loop_
_entity_poly.entity_id
_entity_poly.type
_entity_poly.pdbx_seq_one_letter_code
_entity_poly.pdbx_strand_id
1 'polypeptide(L)'
;MAGGYIDERTDKMDKNQISKLKLSFDEISHFTDDGVEFWYARELQSALGYVRWENFVNAIEKAKISCLTAGTLVSECFRDITKTSPMPNGGVKVISDIMLTRYACYLIAQNGDPQKQEIAFAQTYFAVQTRKQEVIEQRLSDINRLQLREQLKTAEKRLSQN
;
A
#
# COMPACT_ATOMS: atom_id res chain seq x y z
N MET A 1 40.92 18.62 7.46
CA MET A 1 39.60 18.56 6.77
C MET A 1 39.16 17.12 6.70
N ALA A 2 38.32 16.73 7.62
CA ALA A 2 37.73 15.42 7.54
C ALA A 2 36.58 15.47 6.56
N GLY A 3 36.86 15.17 5.30
CA GLY A 3 35.81 14.80 4.36
C GLY A 3 35.18 13.53 4.86
N GLY A 4 33.95 13.59 5.36
CA GLY A 4 33.21 12.41 5.72
C GLY A 4 33.06 11.53 4.50
N TYR A 5 33.93 10.52 4.38
CA TYR A 5 33.64 9.39 3.52
C TYR A 5 32.43 8.69 4.09
N ILE A 6 31.26 8.98 3.56
CA ILE A 6 30.14 8.04 3.69
C ILE A 6 30.61 6.79 2.98
N ASP A 7 30.92 5.74 3.72
CA ASP A 7 31.22 4.46 3.14
C ASP A 7 29.92 3.97 2.47
N GLU A 8 29.83 4.20 1.17
CA GLU A 8 28.67 3.79 0.36
C GLU A 8 28.38 2.29 0.47
N ARG A 9 29.29 1.50 1.08
CA ARG A 9 29.13 0.05 1.27
C ARG A 9 28.31 -0.31 2.50
N THR A 10 28.22 0.57 3.50
CA THR A 10 27.48 0.30 4.74
C THR A 10 26.00 0.68 4.66
N ASP A 11 25.64 1.55 3.73
CA ASP A 11 24.26 2.05 3.58
C ASP A 11 23.45 1.33 2.48
N LYS A 12 24.10 0.52 1.65
CA LYS A 12 23.38 -0.23 0.61
C LYS A 12 22.92 -1.59 1.11
N MET A 13 21.62 -1.80 1.09
CA MET A 13 21.06 -3.14 1.30
C MET A 13 21.57 -4.09 0.21
N ASP A 14 22.03 -5.27 0.60
CA ASP A 14 22.40 -6.30 -0.36
C ASP A 14 21.15 -6.96 -0.96
N LYS A 15 21.33 -7.73 -2.04
CA LYS A 15 20.24 -8.40 -2.74
C LYS A 15 19.46 -9.37 -1.85
N ASN A 16 20.12 -9.99 -0.89
CA ASN A 16 19.48 -10.93 0.04
C ASN A 16 18.55 -10.20 1.02
N GLN A 17 18.98 -9.05 1.53
CA GLN A 17 18.16 -8.20 2.39
C GLN A 17 16.92 -7.67 1.65
N ILE A 18 17.11 -7.22 0.42
CA ILE A 18 16.02 -6.75 -0.45
C ILE A 18 15.01 -7.87 -0.71
N SER A 19 15.48 -9.07 -1.03
CA SER A 19 14.62 -10.23 -1.28
C SER A 19 13.82 -10.62 -0.04
N LYS A 20 14.44 -10.59 1.15
CA LYS A 20 13.77 -10.87 2.43
C LYS A 20 12.68 -9.84 2.74
N LEU A 21 12.97 -8.56 2.55
CA LEU A 21 11.99 -7.49 2.78
C LEU A 21 10.83 -7.58 1.78
N LYS A 22 11.10 -7.85 0.52
CA LYS A 22 10.06 -8.05 -0.49
C LYS A 22 9.14 -9.21 -0.11
N LEU A 23 9.69 -10.35 0.27
CA LEU A 23 8.92 -11.50 0.74
C LEU A 23 8.10 -11.14 1.97
N SER A 24 8.68 -10.40 2.91
CA SER A 24 7.99 -9.96 4.13
C SER A 24 6.73 -9.15 3.80
N PHE A 25 6.82 -8.19 2.87
CA PHE A 25 5.66 -7.39 2.46
C PHE A 25 4.65 -8.19 1.64
N ASP A 26 5.11 -9.08 0.77
CA ASP A 26 4.23 -9.95 -0.03
C ASP A 26 3.47 -10.94 0.86
N GLU A 27 4.14 -11.53 1.86
CA GLU A 27 3.55 -12.53 2.76
C GLU A 27 2.47 -11.95 3.67
N ILE A 28 2.58 -10.69 4.06
CA ILE A 28 1.58 -10.04 4.92
C ILE A 28 0.44 -9.38 4.13
N SER A 29 0.46 -9.44 2.80
CA SER A 29 -0.64 -8.96 1.99
C SER A 29 -1.83 -9.93 2.06
N HIS A 30 -3.02 -9.37 2.03
CA HIS A 30 -4.28 -10.10 2.04
C HIS A 30 -5.15 -9.63 0.87
N PHE A 31 -6.16 -10.42 0.55
CA PHE A 31 -7.14 -10.07 -0.48
C PHE A 31 -8.54 -10.21 0.10
N THR A 32 -9.40 -9.26 -0.23
CA THR A 32 -10.83 -9.39 0.03
C THR A 32 -11.45 -10.43 -0.89
N ASP A 33 -12.68 -10.85 -0.62
CA ASP A 33 -13.42 -11.77 -1.48
C ASP A 33 -13.57 -11.23 -2.91
N ASP A 34 -13.61 -9.90 -3.06
CA ASP A 34 -13.68 -9.20 -4.35
C ASP A 34 -12.31 -9.06 -5.04
N GLY A 35 -11.24 -9.57 -4.42
CA GLY A 35 -9.89 -9.53 -4.97
C GLY A 35 -9.12 -8.23 -4.74
N VAL A 36 -9.56 -7.39 -3.82
CA VAL A 36 -8.86 -6.16 -3.46
C VAL A 36 -7.75 -6.46 -2.46
N GLU A 37 -6.54 -6.04 -2.79
CA GLU A 37 -5.36 -6.23 -1.95
C GLU A 37 -5.35 -5.26 -0.77
N PHE A 38 -5.00 -5.75 0.41
CA PHE A 38 -4.90 -4.91 1.61
C PHE A 38 -3.88 -5.48 2.60
N TRP A 39 -3.49 -4.64 3.55
CA TRP A 39 -2.59 -5.00 4.66
C TRP A 39 -3.26 -4.64 5.97
N TYR A 40 -2.99 -5.44 7.02
CA TYR A 40 -3.35 -5.06 8.38
C TYR A 40 -2.25 -4.19 8.98
N ALA A 41 -2.63 -3.11 9.64
CA ALA A 41 -1.68 -2.17 10.24
C ALA A 41 -0.76 -2.82 11.26
N ARG A 42 -1.27 -3.77 12.06
CA ARG A 42 -0.46 -4.48 13.06
C ARG A 42 0.65 -5.32 12.43
N GLU A 43 0.37 -5.98 11.32
CA GLU A 43 1.36 -6.75 10.58
C GLU A 43 2.37 -5.81 9.89
N LEU A 44 1.89 -4.73 9.31
CA LEU A 44 2.73 -3.73 8.65
C LEU A 44 3.66 -3.03 9.66
N GLN A 45 3.18 -2.78 10.87
CA GLN A 45 3.99 -2.22 11.97
C GLN A 45 5.29 -2.99 12.16
N SER A 46 5.20 -4.30 12.27
CA SER A 46 6.36 -5.17 12.46
C SER A 46 7.28 -5.17 11.23
N ALA A 47 6.71 -5.22 10.03
CA ALA A 47 7.47 -5.22 8.79
C ALA A 47 8.22 -3.91 8.57
N LEU A 48 7.70 -2.78 9.04
CA LEU A 48 8.34 -1.47 8.96
C LEU A 48 9.29 -1.18 10.13
N GLY A 49 9.41 -2.11 11.09
CA GLY A 49 10.33 -1.98 12.22
C GLY A 49 9.86 -1.05 13.34
N TYR A 50 8.58 -0.73 13.41
CA TYR A 50 8.02 0.04 14.52
C TYR A 50 7.83 -0.86 15.75
N VAL A 51 8.52 -0.55 16.83
CA VAL A 51 8.44 -1.31 18.09
C VAL A 51 7.15 -0.99 18.84
N ARG A 52 6.74 0.29 18.84
CA ARG A 52 5.58 0.77 19.57
C ARG A 52 4.43 1.08 18.62
N TRP A 53 3.26 0.58 18.96
CA TRP A 53 2.02 0.85 18.22
C TRP A 53 1.69 2.34 18.17
N GLU A 54 1.89 3.06 19.26
CA GLU A 54 1.61 4.51 19.35
C GLU A 54 2.43 5.31 18.33
N ASN A 55 3.70 4.96 18.15
CA ASN A 55 4.56 5.60 17.16
C ASN A 55 4.10 5.30 15.73
N PHE A 56 3.66 4.08 15.50
CA PHE A 56 3.11 3.68 14.21
C PHE A 56 1.78 4.38 13.91
N VAL A 57 0.91 4.51 14.90
CA VAL A 57 -0.35 5.26 14.79
C VAL A 57 -0.08 6.71 14.40
N ASN A 58 0.95 7.34 14.96
CA ASN A 58 1.34 8.71 14.59
C ASN A 58 1.69 8.80 13.09
N ALA A 59 2.41 7.83 12.56
CA ALA A 59 2.72 7.75 11.12
C ALA A 59 1.44 7.56 10.28
N ILE A 60 0.51 6.73 10.75
CA ILE A 60 -0.79 6.52 10.11
C ILE A 60 -1.61 7.83 10.09
N GLU A 61 -1.65 8.56 11.19
CA GLU A 61 -2.38 9.84 11.26
C GLU A 61 -1.81 10.88 10.28
N LYS A 62 -0.49 10.96 10.15
CA LYS A 62 0.17 11.81 9.14
C LYS A 62 -0.19 11.36 7.72
N ALA A 63 -0.24 10.06 7.48
CA ALA A 63 -0.63 9.52 6.19
C ALA A 63 -2.09 9.83 5.84
N LYS A 64 -2.98 9.80 6.83
CA LYS A 64 -4.40 10.20 6.65
C LYS A 64 -4.50 11.67 6.24
N ILE A 65 -3.70 12.54 6.85
CA ILE A 65 -3.65 13.97 6.48
C ILE A 65 -3.18 14.12 5.04
N SER A 66 -2.12 13.41 4.64
CA SER A 66 -1.63 13.41 3.26
C SER A 66 -2.69 12.92 2.27
N CYS A 67 -3.42 11.88 2.64
CA CYS A 67 -4.52 11.33 1.85
C CYS A 67 -5.62 12.36 1.62
N LEU A 68 -6.05 13.02 2.68
CA LEU A 68 -7.09 14.05 2.64
C LEU A 68 -6.64 15.26 1.80
N THR A 69 -5.41 15.72 1.99
CA THR A 69 -4.85 16.86 1.24
C THR A 69 -4.76 16.54 -0.26
N ALA A 70 -4.48 15.30 -0.62
CA ALA A 70 -4.43 14.84 -2.01
C ALA A 70 -5.83 14.66 -2.64
N GLY A 71 -6.90 14.85 -1.88
CA GLY A 71 -8.27 14.76 -2.37
C GLY A 71 -8.86 13.35 -2.41
N THR A 72 -8.20 12.38 -1.76
CA THR A 72 -8.70 11.01 -1.66
C THR A 72 -9.45 10.80 -0.35
N LEU A 73 -10.54 10.03 -0.38
CA LEU A 73 -11.31 9.73 0.83
C LEU A 73 -10.52 8.81 1.75
N VAL A 74 -10.30 9.27 3.00
CA VAL A 74 -9.59 8.49 4.02
C VAL A 74 -10.29 7.14 4.27
N SER A 75 -11.62 7.14 4.31
CA SER A 75 -12.41 5.91 4.54
C SER A 75 -12.25 4.84 3.47
N GLU A 76 -11.83 5.20 2.27
CA GLU A 76 -11.55 4.25 1.18
C GLU A 76 -10.17 3.60 1.32
N CYS A 77 -9.25 4.25 2.01
CA CYS A 77 -7.86 3.80 2.14
C CYS A 77 -7.53 3.20 3.50
N PHE A 78 -8.19 3.69 4.56
CA PHE A 78 -7.96 3.30 5.95
C PHE A 78 -9.29 2.89 6.57
N ARG A 79 -9.43 1.62 6.93
CA ARG A 79 -10.65 1.10 7.55
C ARG A 79 -10.35 0.55 8.94
N ASP A 80 -10.92 1.18 9.96
CA ASP A 80 -10.82 0.70 11.34
C ASP A 80 -11.58 -0.61 11.50
N ILE A 81 -10.94 -1.58 12.12
CA ILE A 81 -11.53 -2.87 12.46
C ILE A 81 -11.16 -3.27 13.88
N THR A 82 -11.89 -4.22 14.42
CA THR A 82 -11.55 -4.90 15.67
C THR A 82 -11.35 -6.38 15.42
N LYS A 83 -10.35 -6.94 16.11
CA LYS A 83 -10.06 -8.37 16.11
C LYS A 83 -10.21 -8.90 17.52
N THR A 84 -10.60 -10.15 17.64
CA THR A 84 -10.64 -10.84 18.92
C THR A 84 -9.48 -11.83 19.01
N SER A 85 -8.86 -11.88 20.19
CA SER A 85 -7.78 -12.82 20.46
C SER A 85 -8.10 -13.56 21.76
N PRO A 86 -7.93 -14.90 21.79
CA PRO A 86 -8.16 -15.65 23.02
C PRO A 86 -7.11 -15.30 24.08
N MET A 87 -7.55 -15.18 25.34
CA MET A 87 -6.67 -14.97 26.49
C MET A 87 -6.37 -16.30 27.18
N PRO A 88 -5.21 -16.43 27.86
CA PRO A 88 -4.84 -17.67 28.56
C PRO A 88 -5.81 -18.11 29.64
N ASN A 89 -6.60 -17.17 30.20
CA ASN A 89 -7.60 -17.43 31.26
C ASN A 89 -9.00 -17.74 30.72
N GLY A 90 -9.15 -17.97 29.42
CA GLY A 90 -10.45 -18.28 28.79
C GLY A 90 -11.26 -17.08 28.36
N GLY A 91 -10.80 -15.85 28.64
CA GLY A 91 -11.43 -14.62 28.15
C GLY A 91 -11.02 -14.29 26.70
N VAL A 92 -11.65 -13.25 26.16
CA VAL A 92 -11.37 -12.74 24.82
C VAL A 92 -10.92 -11.29 24.92
N LYS A 93 -9.78 -10.99 24.30
CA LYS A 93 -9.24 -9.63 24.18
C LYS A 93 -9.66 -9.04 22.86
N VAL A 94 -10.20 -7.82 22.89
CA VAL A 94 -10.51 -7.04 21.68
C VAL A 94 -9.30 -6.18 21.34
N ILE A 95 -8.80 -6.30 20.11
CA ILE A 95 -7.64 -5.56 19.62
C ILE A 95 -8.10 -4.69 18.45
N SER A 96 -7.77 -3.41 18.48
CA SER A 96 -7.98 -2.52 17.33
C SER A 96 -6.94 -2.78 16.27
N ASP A 97 -7.36 -2.74 15.00
CA ASP A 97 -6.47 -2.83 13.86
C ASP A 97 -7.03 -1.95 12.73
N ILE A 98 -6.32 -1.84 11.64
CA ILE A 98 -6.71 -1.03 10.49
C ILE A 98 -6.42 -1.83 9.23
N MET A 99 -7.39 -1.91 8.33
CA MET A 99 -7.18 -2.40 6.98
C MET A 99 -6.67 -1.25 6.12
N LEU A 100 -5.55 -1.47 5.44
CA LEU A 100 -4.84 -0.48 4.65
C LEU A 100 -4.79 -0.90 3.19
N THR A 101 -5.18 -0.03 2.28
CA THR A 101 -4.96 -0.23 0.85
C THR A 101 -3.47 -0.05 0.53
N ARG A 102 -3.07 -0.45 -0.66
CA ARG A 102 -1.70 -0.22 -1.15
C ARG A 102 -1.32 1.26 -1.10
N TYR A 103 -2.24 2.13 -1.50
CA TYR A 103 -2.03 3.58 -1.46
C TYR A 103 -1.84 4.09 -0.02
N ALA A 104 -2.61 3.57 0.94
CA ALA A 104 -2.43 3.89 2.35
C ALA A 104 -1.04 3.47 2.84
N CYS A 105 -0.60 2.27 2.50
CA CYS A 105 0.75 1.78 2.84
C CYS A 105 1.84 2.66 2.23
N TYR A 106 1.66 3.08 0.99
CA TYR A 106 2.56 4.02 0.32
C TYR A 106 2.69 5.33 1.10
N LEU A 107 1.57 5.94 1.49
CA LEU A 107 1.57 7.20 2.24
C LEU A 107 2.19 7.03 3.63
N ILE A 108 1.95 5.91 4.31
CA ILE A 108 2.57 5.61 5.60
C ILE A 108 4.09 5.52 5.44
N ALA A 109 4.57 4.82 4.42
CA ALA A 109 6.00 4.69 4.14
C ALA A 109 6.63 6.05 3.83
N GLN A 110 5.95 6.92 3.07
CA GLN A 110 6.44 8.26 2.75
C GLN A 110 6.56 9.16 3.98
N ASN A 111 5.77 8.92 5.01
CA ASN A 111 5.82 9.67 6.27
C ASN A 111 6.78 9.04 7.31
N GLY A 112 7.47 7.97 6.95
CA GLY A 112 8.44 7.31 7.81
C GLY A 112 9.86 7.86 7.64
N ASP A 113 10.75 7.40 8.51
CA ASP A 113 12.17 7.77 8.48
C ASP A 113 12.92 6.99 7.40
N PRO A 114 13.38 7.63 6.31
CA PRO A 114 14.07 6.92 5.22
C PRO A 114 15.46 6.41 5.61
N GLN A 115 16.00 6.77 6.76
CA GLN A 115 17.26 6.21 7.27
C GLN A 115 17.08 4.76 7.72
N LYS A 116 15.86 4.35 8.09
CA LYS A 116 15.56 2.95 8.38
C LYS A 116 15.43 2.17 7.08
N GLN A 117 16.15 1.07 6.97
CA GLN A 117 16.20 0.25 5.75
C GLN A 117 14.81 -0.27 5.35
N GLU A 118 14.01 -0.71 6.32
CA GLU A 118 12.67 -1.24 6.10
C GLU A 118 11.75 -0.17 5.50
N ILE A 119 11.85 1.05 5.98
CA ILE A 119 11.04 2.18 5.51
C ILE A 119 11.52 2.63 4.12
N ALA A 120 12.81 2.77 3.91
CA ALA A 120 13.37 3.11 2.60
C ALA A 120 12.96 2.10 1.53
N PHE A 121 13.02 0.81 1.85
CA PHE A 121 12.56 -0.24 0.95
C PHE A 121 11.06 -0.16 0.70
N ALA A 122 10.25 0.03 1.74
CA ALA A 122 8.80 0.14 1.64
C ALA A 122 8.37 1.33 0.76
N GLN A 123 9.05 2.46 0.84
CA GLN A 123 8.80 3.62 -0.01
C GLN A 123 8.90 3.25 -1.49
N THR A 124 9.91 2.50 -1.87
CA THR A 124 10.09 2.02 -3.25
C THR A 124 9.11 0.90 -3.59
N TYR A 125 8.96 -0.08 -2.71
CA TYR A 125 8.08 -1.23 -2.93
C TYR A 125 6.63 -0.82 -3.23
N PHE A 126 6.05 0.00 -2.37
CA PHE A 126 4.67 0.45 -2.54
C PHE A 126 4.52 1.43 -3.71
N ALA A 127 5.50 2.29 -3.96
CA ALA A 127 5.49 3.21 -5.10
C ALA A 127 5.48 2.46 -6.45
N VAL A 128 6.34 1.48 -6.63
CA VAL A 128 6.44 0.70 -7.87
C VAL A 128 5.15 -0.08 -8.14
N GLN A 129 4.62 -0.74 -7.12
CA GLN A 129 3.40 -1.53 -7.26
C GLN A 129 2.17 -0.66 -7.50
N THR A 130 2.07 0.49 -6.81
CA THR A 130 0.99 1.46 -7.04
C THR A 130 1.02 1.95 -8.48
N ARG A 131 2.19 2.27 -9.00
CA ARG A 131 2.34 2.70 -10.40
C ARG A 131 1.95 1.62 -11.40
N LYS A 132 2.33 0.38 -11.16
CA LYS A 132 1.90 -0.76 -12.00
C LYS A 132 0.38 -0.88 -12.03
N GLN A 133 -0.26 -0.74 -10.88
CA GLN A 133 -1.71 -0.82 -10.78
C GLN A 133 -2.37 0.32 -11.56
N GLU A 134 -1.89 1.53 -11.42
CA GLU A 134 -2.38 2.69 -12.17
C GLU A 134 -2.28 2.48 -13.68
N VAL A 135 -1.16 1.95 -14.17
CA VAL A 135 -0.94 1.66 -15.59
C VAL A 135 -1.92 0.60 -16.09
N ILE A 136 -2.15 -0.45 -15.31
CA ILE A 136 -3.12 -1.51 -15.65
C ILE A 136 -4.52 -0.93 -15.74
N GLU A 137 -4.94 -0.16 -14.76
CA GLU A 137 -6.25 0.49 -14.72
C GLU A 137 -6.43 1.43 -15.92
N GLN A 138 -5.41 2.20 -16.26
CA GLN A 138 -5.44 3.09 -17.42
C GLN A 138 -5.60 2.31 -18.72
N ARG A 139 -4.88 1.21 -18.89
CA ARG A 139 -4.99 0.35 -20.09
C ARG A 139 -6.37 -0.28 -20.21
N LEU A 140 -6.95 -0.75 -19.10
CA LEU A 140 -8.32 -1.30 -19.09
C LEU A 140 -9.34 -0.24 -19.46
N SER A 141 -9.20 0.98 -18.94
CA SER A 141 -10.05 2.12 -19.30
C SER A 141 -9.95 2.45 -20.79
N ASP A 142 -8.76 2.45 -21.37
CA ASP A 142 -8.54 2.73 -22.79
C ASP A 142 -9.18 1.65 -23.67
N ILE A 143 -9.06 0.37 -23.29
CA ILE A 143 -9.69 -0.75 -23.99
C ILE A 143 -11.21 -0.59 -23.97
N ASN A 144 -11.80 -0.26 -22.84
CA ASN A 144 -13.25 -0.02 -22.73
C ASN A 144 -13.71 1.13 -23.64
N ARG A 145 -12.96 2.21 -23.72
CA ARG A 145 -13.26 3.33 -24.62
C ARG A 145 -13.25 2.92 -26.08
N LEU A 146 -12.27 2.12 -26.49
CA LEU A 146 -12.18 1.61 -27.87
C LEU A 146 -13.35 0.70 -28.21
N GLN A 147 -13.75 -0.19 -27.32
CA GLN A 147 -14.91 -1.07 -27.50
C GLN A 147 -16.20 -0.28 -27.65
N LEU A 148 -16.40 0.75 -26.84
CA LEU A 148 -17.56 1.63 -26.92
C LEU A 148 -17.61 2.37 -28.26
N ARG A 149 -16.49 2.87 -28.76
CA ARG A 149 -16.39 3.52 -30.07
C ARG A 149 -16.79 2.58 -31.20
N GLU A 150 -16.32 1.33 -31.17
CA GLU A 150 -16.66 0.32 -32.18
C GLU A 150 -18.17 -0.02 -32.16
N GLN A 151 -18.75 -0.15 -30.96
CA GLN A 151 -20.18 -0.39 -30.79
C GLN A 151 -21.02 0.76 -31.38
N LEU A 152 -20.60 2.00 -31.12
CA LEU A 152 -21.25 3.18 -31.68
C LEU A 152 -21.16 3.20 -33.22
N LYS A 153 -20.01 2.92 -33.80
CA LYS A 153 -19.81 2.83 -35.25
C LYS A 153 -20.72 1.76 -35.88
N THR A 154 -20.84 0.60 -35.24
CA THR A 154 -21.68 -0.49 -35.70
C THR A 154 -23.17 -0.09 -35.63
N ALA A 155 -23.58 0.58 -34.56
CA ALA A 155 -24.96 1.08 -34.42
C ALA A 155 -25.30 2.13 -35.49
N GLU A 156 -24.38 3.07 -35.74
CA GLU A 156 -24.54 4.08 -36.81
C GLU A 156 -24.66 3.44 -38.18
N LYS A 157 -23.86 2.43 -38.51
CA LYS A 157 -23.96 1.69 -39.76
C LYS A 157 -25.30 0.98 -39.90
N ARG A 158 -25.84 0.39 -38.82
CA ARG A 158 -27.17 -0.25 -38.83
C ARG A 158 -28.30 0.76 -39.10
N LEU A 159 -28.19 1.94 -38.50
CA LEU A 159 -29.17 3.02 -38.70
C LEU A 159 -29.14 3.60 -40.12
N SER A 160 -27.96 3.71 -40.73
CA SER A 160 -27.80 4.24 -42.07
C SER A 160 -28.19 3.24 -43.19
N GLN A 161 -28.36 1.95 -42.89
CA GLN A 161 -28.81 0.92 -43.84
C GLN A 161 -30.31 0.72 -43.89
N ASN A 162 -31.06 1.39 -43.02
CA ASN A 162 -32.51 1.42 -43.04
C ASN A 162 -32.98 2.70 -43.79
#